data_943b8bed1f76d8c7b1c7ba77ce72ca48
#
_entry.id   943b8bed1f76d8c7b1c7ba77ce72ca48
#
_cell.length_a   1.000
_cell.length_b   1.000
_cell.length_c   1.000
_cell.angle_alpha   90.00
_cell.angle_beta   90.00
_cell.angle_gamma   90.00
#
_symmetry.space_group_name_H-M   'P 1'
#
loop_
_entity.id
_entity.type
_entity.pdbx_description
1 polymer ?
#
loop_
_entity_poly.entity_id
_entity_poly.type
_entity_poly.pdbx_seq_one_letter_code
_entity_poly.pdbx_strand_id
1 'polypeptide(L)'
;GTGSFGRRFIETVLTRARPRKLIVFSRDELKQHEMQLDLAERFDPETLRCMRFFLGDVRDRERLSLAMRGVDIVIHAAALKQVPAAEYNPSECIHTNIMGAENVVRACLANQVRQVIALSTDKACNPVNLYGATKLASDKTFVAANNLSGDIGTRFAVVRYGNVVGSRGSVAPLFQRLSARGAAELPITDERMTRFWITLNQGVDF
;
A
#
# COMPACT_ATOMS: atom_id res chain seq x y z
N GLY A 1 3.57 -4.33 2.30
CA GLY A 1 4.84 -4.15 1.60
C GLY A 1 5.01 -4.99 0.33
N THR A 2 4.39 -6.17 0.19
CA THR A 2 4.72 -7.16 -0.87
C THR A 2 3.91 -7.03 -2.17
N GLY A 3 3.06 -6.02 -2.31
CA GLY A 3 2.32 -5.73 -3.55
C GLY A 3 3.19 -5.03 -4.60
N SER A 4 2.61 -4.76 -5.80
CA SER A 4 3.35 -4.11 -6.93
C SER A 4 4.03 -2.81 -6.52
N PHE A 5 3.31 -1.91 -5.85
CA PHE A 5 3.86 -0.66 -5.34
C PHE A 5 5.01 -0.91 -4.35
N GLY A 6 4.78 -1.76 -3.33
CA GLY A 6 5.79 -2.02 -2.30
C GLY A 6 7.09 -2.61 -2.85
N ARG A 7 7.00 -3.55 -3.80
CA ARG A 7 8.18 -4.10 -4.49
C ARG A 7 8.97 -3.00 -5.19
N ARG A 8 8.30 -2.20 -6.01
CA ARG A 8 8.96 -1.11 -6.76
C ARG A 8 9.52 -0.02 -5.83
N PHE A 9 8.78 0.33 -4.77
CA PHE A 9 9.25 1.28 -3.77
C PHE A 9 10.54 0.81 -3.08
N ILE A 10 10.59 -0.46 -2.66
CA ILE A 10 11.78 -1.05 -2.03
C ILE A 10 12.97 -1.02 -2.99
N GLU A 11 12.80 -1.43 -4.24
CA GLU A 11 13.85 -1.36 -5.26
C GLU A 11 14.37 0.07 -5.45
N THR A 12 13.47 1.04 -5.54
CA THR A 12 13.83 2.46 -5.68
C THR A 12 14.61 2.96 -4.47
N VAL A 13 14.18 2.61 -3.26
CA VAL A 13 14.87 3.00 -2.02
C VAL A 13 16.26 2.36 -1.93
N LEU A 14 16.39 1.07 -2.24
CA LEU A 14 17.68 0.38 -2.24
C LEU A 14 18.65 0.94 -3.27
N THR A 15 18.13 1.41 -4.41
CA THR A 15 18.96 1.97 -5.50
C THR A 15 19.36 3.42 -5.23
N ARG A 16 18.45 4.25 -4.70
CA ARG A 16 18.64 5.72 -4.62
C ARG A 16 18.97 6.22 -3.22
N ALA A 17 18.69 5.43 -2.20
CA ALA A 17 18.92 5.79 -0.80
C ALA A 17 19.66 4.66 -0.07
N ARG A 18 20.26 4.98 1.05
CA ARG A 18 20.94 3.99 1.91
C ARG A 18 20.34 4.05 3.31
N PRO A 19 19.11 3.54 3.51
CA PRO A 19 18.48 3.56 4.80
C PRO A 19 19.23 2.64 5.77
N ARG A 20 19.36 3.07 7.02
CA ARG A 20 19.91 2.20 8.08
C ARG A 20 19.07 0.93 8.29
N LYS A 21 17.76 1.04 8.08
CA LYS A 21 16.79 -0.04 8.24
C LYS A 21 15.61 0.17 7.29
N LEU A 22 15.25 -0.85 6.52
CA LEU A 22 14.09 -0.89 5.63
C LEU A 22 13.22 -2.10 6.00
N ILE A 23 12.02 -1.84 6.52
CA ILE A 23 11.13 -2.88 7.04
C ILE A 23 10.02 -3.16 6.04
N VAL A 24 9.86 -4.42 5.68
CA VAL A 24 8.71 -4.94 4.95
C VAL A 24 7.76 -5.58 5.97
N PHE A 25 6.57 -4.99 6.14
CA PHE A 25 5.53 -5.52 7.00
C PHE A 25 4.35 -5.99 6.16
N SER A 26 3.99 -7.26 6.23
CA SER A 26 2.83 -7.84 5.53
C SER A 26 2.39 -9.17 6.13
N ARG A 27 1.17 -9.60 5.80
CA ARG A 27 0.57 -10.85 6.29
C ARG A 27 1.06 -12.10 5.58
N ASP A 28 1.52 -11.95 4.35
CA ASP A 28 1.75 -13.04 3.41
C ASP A 28 3.22 -13.46 3.45
N GLU A 29 3.48 -14.59 4.09
CA GLU A 29 4.81 -15.19 4.24
C GLU A 29 5.43 -15.54 2.88
N LEU A 30 4.66 -16.20 2.01
CA LEU A 30 5.15 -16.63 0.71
C LEU A 30 5.61 -15.43 -0.13
N LYS A 31 4.81 -14.37 -0.19
CA LYS A 31 5.21 -13.14 -0.92
C LYS A 31 6.42 -12.44 -0.32
N GLN A 32 6.63 -12.56 1.01
CA GLN A 32 7.86 -12.05 1.63
C GLN A 32 9.05 -12.90 1.22
N HIS A 33 8.93 -14.21 1.23
CA HIS A 33 9.98 -15.13 0.81
C HIS A 33 10.35 -14.93 -0.67
N GLU A 34 9.37 -14.92 -1.58
CA GLU A 34 9.58 -14.60 -2.99
C GLU A 34 10.29 -13.26 -3.20
N MET A 35 9.93 -12.23 -2.41
CA MET A 35 10.58 -10.93 -2.47
C MET A 35 12.04 -11.01 -2.00
N GLN A 36 12.35 -11.77 -0.98
CA GLN A 36 13.72 -11.96 -0.49
C GLN A 36 14.60 -12.61 -1.57
N LEU A 37 14.09 -13.65 -2.23
CA LEU A 37 14.80 -14.32 -3.31
C LEU A 37 15.06 -13.38 -4.50
N ASP A 38 14.02 -12.69 -4.98
CA ASP A 38 14.12 -11.71 -6.07
C ASP A 38 15.12 -10.57 -5.76
N LEU A 39 15.13 -10.07 -4.54
CA LEU A 39 16.07 -9.03 -4.12
C LEU A 39 17.50 -9.57 -4.01
N ALA A 40 17.70 -10.83 -3.57
CA ALA A 40 19.02 -11.44 -3.46
C ALA A 40 19.66 -11.70 -4.82
N GLU A 41 18.87 -11.92 -5.87
CA GLU A 41 19.36 -12.05 -7.24
C GLU A 41 19.81 -10.71 -7.86
N ARG A 42 19.29 -9.58 -7.36
CA ARG A 42 19.42 -8.26 -7.99
C ARG A 42 20.31 -7.28 -7.24
N PHE A 43 20.52 -7.50 -5.97
CA PHE A 43 21.28 -6.61 -5.09
C PHE A 43 22.35 -7.39 -4.34
N ASP A 44 23.49 -6.76 -4.09
CA ASP A 44 24.57 -7.33 -3.29
C ASP A 44 24.18 -7.49 -1.82
N PRO A 45 24.81 -8.42 -1.07
CA PRO A 45 24.50 -8.68 0.34
C PRO A 45 24.69 -7.46 1.24
N GLU A 46 25.61 -6.54 0.95
CA GLU A 46 25.85 -5.33 1.75
C GLU A 46 24.65 -4.38 1.65
N THR A 47 24.14 -4.15 0.43
CA THR A 47 22.92 -3.37 0.19
C THR A 47 21.72 -3.95 0.94
N LEU A 48 21.60 -5.28 1.00
CA LEU A 48 20.48 -5.96 1.65
C LEU A 48 20.58 -6.03 3.17
N ARG A 49 21.70 -5.68 3.79
CA ARG A 49 21.85 -5.71 5.27
C ARG A 49 20.85 -4.85 6.01
N CYS A 50 20.34 -3.80 5.38
CA CYS A 50 19.30 -2.92 5.96
C CYS A 50 17.91 -3.54 6.02
N MET A 51 17.66 -4.62 5.24
CA MET A 51 16.33 -5.20 5.09
C MET A 51 15.88 -5.97 6.35
N ARG A 52 14.61 -5.80 6.69
CA ARG A 52 13.93 -6.59 7.74
C ARG A 52 12.54 -6.99 7.23
N PHE A 53 12.19 -8.24 7.43
CA PHE A 53 10.91 -8.80 7.00
C PHE A 53 10.10 -9.21 8.23
N PHE A 54 8.98 -8.51 8.44
CA PHE A 54 8.11 -8.75 9.58
C PHE A 54 6.74 -9.24 9.13
N LEU A 55 6.38 -10.43 9.56
CA LEU A 55 5.02 -10.93 9.41
C LEU A 55 4.09 -10.22 10.40
N GLY A 56 2.97 -9.75 9.91
CA GLY A 56 1.94 -9.13 10.73
C GLY A 56 0.81 -8.51 9.89
N ASP A 57 -0.30 -8.25 10.55
CA ASP A 57 -1.51 -7.66 10.00
C ASP A 57 -1.66 -6.22 10.53
N VAL A 58 -2.13 -5.29 9.70
CA VAL A 58 -2.44 -3.92 10.12
C VAL A 58 -3.60 -3.86 11.13
N ARG A 59 -4.38 -4.91 11.24
CA ARG A 59 -5.43 -5.08 12.25
C ARG A 59 -4.87 -5.39 13.64
N ASP A 60 -3.63 -5.86 13.73
CA ASP A 60 -2.92 -6.12 14.98
C ASP A 60 -2.09 -4.90 15.39
N ARG A 61 -2.66 -4.11 16.31
CA ARG A 61 -2.04 -2.87 16.81
C ARG A 61 -0.75 -3.13 17.56
N GLU A 62 -0.69 -4.20 18.37
CA GLU A 62 0.50 -4.50 19.18
C GLU A 62 1.66 -4.91 18.28
N ARG A 63 1.39 -5.78 17.30
CA ARG A 63 2.38 -6.19 16.31
C ARG A 63 2.90 -5.02 15.47
N LEU A 64 2.02 -4.09 15.06
CA LEU A 64 2.41 -2.85 14.40
C LEU A 64 3.33 -2.01 15.27
N SER A 65 2.96 -1.79 16.53
CA SER A 65 3.76 -0.98 17.46
C SER A 65 5.17 -1.55 17.65
N LEU A 66 5.29 -2.87 17.80
CA LEU A 66 6.59 -3.53 17.87
C LEU A 66 7.41 -3.36 16.59
N ALA A 67 6.77 -3.47 15.42
CA ALA A 67 7.44 -3.34 14.13
C ALA A 67 7.93 -1.92 13.85
N MET A 68 7.29 -0.91 14.43
CA MET A 68 7.60 0.51 14.21
C MET A 68 8.66 1.08 15.16
N ARG A 69 9.23 0.29 16.06
CA ARG A 69 10.29 0.77 16.97
C ARG A 69 11.51 1.31 16.21
N GLY A 70 11.81 2.59 16.44
CA GLY A 70 12.93 3.28 15.80
C GLY A 70 12.77 3.42 14.28
N VAL A 71 11.54 3.59 13.81
CA VAL A 71 11.20 3.89 12.43
C VAL A 71 10.91 5.39 12.30
N ASP A 72 11.56 6.04 11.34
CA ASP A 72 11.40 7.48 11.08
C ASP A 72 10.26 7.76 10.09
N ILE A 73 10.08 6.88 9.09
CA ILE A 73 9.14 7.07 7.97
C ILE A 73 8.30 5.81 7.78
N VAL A 74 6.99 5.99 7.64
CA VAL A 74 6.05 4.90 7.34
C VAL A 74 5.32 5.17 6.03
N ILE A 75 5.34 4.19 5.13
CA ILE A 75 4.51 4.18 3.92
C ILE A 75 3.40 3.15 4.12
N HIS A 76 2.18 3.63 4.33
CA HIS A 76 1.02 2.77 4.50
C HIS A 76 0.38 2.43 3.15
N ALA A 77 0.62 1.20 2.68
CA ALA A 77 0.12 0.69 1.40
C ALA A 77 -0.80 -0.54 1.55
N ALA A 78 -1.20 -0.88 2.78
CA ALA A 78 -2.07 -2.03 3.03
C ALA A 78 -3.54 -1.64 2.84
N ALA A 79 -4.26 -2.38 2.00
CA ALA A 79 -5.70 -2.23 1.82
C ALA A 79 -6.31 -3.46 1.15
N LEU A 80 -7.59 -3.71 1.38
CA LEU A 80 -8.45 -4.49 0.50
C LEU A 80 -8.97 -3.54 -0.58
N LYS A 81 -8.72 -3.85 -1.87
CA LYS A 81 -8.98 -2.94 -2.99
C LYS A 81 -9.88 -3.50 -4.10
N GLN A 82 -10.19 -4.78 -4.05
CA GLN A 82 -11.05 -5.42 -5.05
C GLN A 82 -12.51 -5.11 -4.72
N VAL A 83 -13.17 -4.34 -5.57
CA VAL A 83 -14.54 -3.85 -5.32
C VAL A 83 -15.52 -5.00 -5.07
N PRO A 84 -15.62 -6.04 -5.92
CA PRO A 84 -16.57 -7.14 -5.65
C PRO A 84 -16.29 -7.87 -4.34
N ALA A 85 -15.02 -8.05 -3.98
CA ALA A 85 -14.65 -8.69 -2.73
C ALA A 85 -14.96 -7.83 -1.50
N ALA A 86 -14.82 -6.51 -1.62
CA ALA A 86 -15.17 -5.56 -0.58
C ALA A 86 -16.68 -5.52 -0.33
N GLU A 87 -17.49 -5.48 -1.39
CA GLU A 87 -18.94 -5.52 -1.29
C GLU A 87 -19.45 -6.83 -0.67
N TYR A 88 -18.82 -7.95 -1.00
CA TYR A 88 -19.18 -9.26 -0.45
C TYR A 88 -18.73 -9.45 1.00
N ASN A 89 -17.60 -8.81 1.40
CA ASN A 89 -17.02 -8.90 2.75
C ASN A 89 -16.86 -7.51 3.39
N PRO A 90 -17.95 -6.80 3.69
CA PRO A 90 -17.89 -5.42 4.13
C PRO A 90 -17.12 -5.23 5.43
N SER A 91 -17.32 -6.10 6.41
CA SER A 91 -16.63 -6.03 7.72
C SER A 91 -15.11 -6.18 7.57
N GLU A 92 -14.64 -7.11 6.73
CA GLU A 92 -13.22 -7.31 6.49
C GLU A 92 -12.58 -6.08 5.79
N CYS A 93 -13.33 -5.44 4.88
CA CYS A 93 -12.91 -4.22 4.23
C CYS A 93 -12.79 -3.06 5.24
N ILE A 94 -13.77 -2.89 6.10
CA ILE A 94 -13.78 -1.88 7.18
C ILE A 94 -12.62 -2.13 8.16
N HIS A 95 -12.48 -3.37 8.66
CA HIS A 95 -11.41 -3.71 9.60
C HIS A 95 -10.02 -3.48 9.02
N THR A 96 -9.80 -3.78 7.74
CA THR A 96 -8.49 -3.60 7.11
C THR A 96 -8.25 -2.14 6.74
N ASN A 97 -9.19 -1.47 6.06
CA ASN A 97 -8.97 -0.16 5.47
C ASN A 97 -9.17 0.99 6.47
N ILE A 98 -10.12 0.87 7.40
CA ILE A 98 -10.43 1.92 8.39
C ILE A 98 -9.73 1.63 9.72
N MET A 99 -10.05 0.50 10.37
CA MET A 99 -9.45 0.17 11.67
C MET A 99 -7.95 -0.06 11.56
N GLY A 100 -7.49 -0.67 10.43
CA GLY A 100 -6.07 -0.80 10.12
C GLY A 100 -5.37 0.55 9.98
N ALA A 101 -6.01 1.54 9.34
CA ALA A 101 -5.49 2.91 9.26
C ALA A 101 -5.37 3.55 10.65
N GLU A 102 -6.40 3.43 11.48
CA GLU A 102 -6.37 3.92 12.87
C GLU A 102 -5.25 3.27 13.69
N ASN A 103 -5.08 1.95 13.58
CA ASN A 103 -3.99 1.25 14.24
C ASN A 103 -2.61 1.75 13.80
N VAL A 104 -2.44 2.04 12.50
CA VAL A 104 -1.19 2.62 11.98
C VAL A 104 -0.96 4.01 12.57
N VAL A 105 -1.98 4.88 12.61
CA VAL A 105 -1.89 6.21 13.24
C VAL A 105 -1.44 6.09 14.69
N ARG A 106 -2.14 5.27 15.48
CA ARG A 106 -1.83 5.06 16.91
C ARG A 106 -0.42 4.50 17.13
N ALA A 107 -0.01 3.52 16.32
CA ALA A 107 1.34 2.94 16.41
C ALA A 107 2.43 3.96 16.01
N CYS A 108 2.19 4.80 15.00
CA CYS A 108 3.10 5.86 14.60
C CYS A 108 3.28 6.92 15.68
N LEU A 109 2.19 7.40 16.29
CA LEU A 109 2.24 8.36 17.39
C LEU A 109 2.97 7.79 18.60
N ALA A 110 2.65 6.55 19.01
CA ALA A 110 3.28 5.88 20.15
C ALA A 110 4.80 5.64 19.96
N ASN A 111 5.26 5.48 18.72
CA ASN A 111 6.68 5.27 18.39
C ASN A 111 7.36 6.54 17.86
N GLN A 112 6.73 7.70 17.93
CA GLN A 112 7.30 8.99 17.51
C GLN A 112 7.81 8.98 16.06
N VAL A 113 7.08 8.30 15.16
CA VAL A 113 7.39 8.26 13.74
C VAL A 113 7.31 9.68 13.18
N ARG A 114 8.34 10.13 12.48
CA ARG A 114 8.43 11.50 11.98
C ARG A 114 7.48 11.79 10.84
N GLN A 115 7.35 10.86 9.88
CA GLN A 115 6.54 11.04 8.68
C GLN A 115 5.75 9.79 8.33
N VAL A 116 4.49 9.97 7.97
CA VAL A 116 3.59 8.91 7.53
C VAL A 116 2.94 9.32 6.22
N ILE A 117 3.11 8.51 5.18
CA ILE A 117 2.45 8.69 3.90
C ILE A 117 1.49 7.52 3.69
N ALA A 118 0.20 7.81 3.61
CA ALA A 118 -0.83 6.83 3.32
C ALA A 118 -1.21 6.87 1.84
N LEU A 119 -1.13 5.71 1.18
CA LEU A 119 -1.55 5.59 -0.21
C LEU A 119 -3.07 5.46 -0.29
N SER A 120 -3.67 6.28 -1.13
CA SER A 120 -5.10 6.29 -1.40
C SER A 120 -5.40 6.19 -2.90
N THR A 121 -6.59 6.58 -3.31
CA THR A 121 -7.12 6.36 -4.66
C THR A 121 -8.03 7.51 -5.07
N ASP A 122 -8.15 7.73 -6.38
CA ASP A 122 -9.15 8.60 -7.00
C ASP A 122 -10.59 8.21 -6.60
N LYS A 123 -10.83 6.92 -6.34
CA LYS A 123 -12.13 6.36 -5.92
C LYS A 123 -12.58 6.80 -4.52
N ALA A 124 -11.69 7.43 -3.75
CA ALA A 124 -12.05 8.10 -2.49
C ALA A 124 -12.69 9.48 -2.71
N CYS A 125 -12.68 9.99 -3.94
CA CYS A 125 -13.42 11.20 -4.31
C CYS A 125 -14.84 10.81 -4.72
N ASN A 126 -15.85 11.31 -4.00
CA ASN A 126 -17.25 10.98 -4.25
C ASN A 126 -17.50 9.46 -4.44
N PRO A 127 -17.25 8.63 -3.41
CA PRO A 127 -17.19 7.19 -3.56
C PRO A 127 -18.57 6.60 -3.89
N VAL A 128 -18.61 5.73 -4.89
CA VAL A 128 -19.81 5.01 -5.34
C VAL A 128 -19.80 3.53 -4.92
N ASN A 129 -18.79 3.10 -4.16
CA ASN A 129 -18.66 1.72 -3.67
C ASN A 129 -17.95 1.69 -2.31
N LEU A 130 -18.04 0.56 -1.62
CA LEU A 130 -17.48 0.39 -0.27
C LEU A 130 -15.97 0.59 -0.24
N TYR A 131 -15.23 0.10 -1.24
CA TYR A 131 -13.78 0.33 -1.30
C TYR A 131 -13.46 1.83 -1.27
N GLY A 132 -14.09 2.62 -2.14
CA GLY A 132 -13.90 4.07 -2.17
C GLY A 132 -14.30 4.74 -0.85
N ALA A 133 -15.46 4.36 -0.27
CA ALA A 133 -15.94 4.88 1.01
C ALA A 133 -14.95 4.58 2.15
N THR A 134 -14.43 3.35 2.25
CA THR A 134 -13.44 3.00 3.28
C THR A 134 -12.12 3.73 3.09
N LYS A 135 -11.70 4.00 1.84
CA LYS A 135 -10.50 4.79 1.57
C LYS A 135 -10.70 6.26 1.92
N LEU A 136 -11.89 6.83 1.66
CA LEU A 136 -12.21 8.18 2.11
C LEU A 136 -12.17 8.30 3.64
N ALA A 137 -12.75 7.34 4.37
CA ALA A 137 -12.68 7.31 5.83
C ALA A 137 -11.22 7.21 6.33
N SER A 138 -10.43 6.32 5.73
CA SER A 138 -8.99 6.19 6.00
C SER A 138 -8.23 7.50 5.75
N ASP A 139 -8.50 8.19 4.63
CA ASP A 139 -7.87 9.47 4.30
C ASP A 139 -8.15 10.52 5.38
N LYS A 140 -9.42 10.62 5.81
CA LYS A 140 -9.81 11.53 6.89
C LYS A 140 -9.14 11.19 8.21
N THR A 141 -8.99 9.89 8.54
CA THR A 141 -8.29 9.42 9.74
C THR A 141 -6.82 9.88 9.72
N PHE A 142 -6.09 9.69 8.62
CA PHE A 142 -4.69 10.13 8.52
C PHE A 142 -4.55 11.65 8.56
N VAL A 143 -5.38 12.40 7.84
CA VAL A 143 -5.31 13.86 7.83
C VAL A 143 -5.62 14.44 9.21
N ALA A 144 -6.67 13.94 9.87
CA ALA A 144 -7.06 14.37 11.22
C ALA A 144 -5.99 14.01 12.28
N ALA A 145 -5.19 12.98 12.06
CA ALA A 145 -4.12 12.56 12.97
C ALA A 145 -3.04 13.65 13.18
N ASN A 146 -2.90 14.61 12.27
CA ASN A 146 -2.04 15.77 12.46
C ASN A 146 -2.45 16.61 13.69
N ASN A 147 -3.75 16.65 14.02
CA ASN A 147 -4.24 17.33 15.21
C ASN A 147 -3.92 16.58 16.51
N LEU A 148 -3.60 15.29 16.41
CA LEU A 148 -3.25 14.42 17.54
C LEU A 148 -1.74 14.36 17.80
N SER A 149 -0.93 14.87 16.87
CA SER A 149 0.52 14.72 16.95
C SER A 149 1.18 15.61 18.02
N GLY A 150 0.54 16.73 18.39
CA GLY A 150 1.05 17.63 19.44
C GLY A 150 2.53 17.94 19.26
N ASP A 151 3.28 17.95 20.38
CA ASP A 151 4.71 18.22 20.41
C ASP A 151 5.57 17.06 19.81
N ILE A 152 4.98 15.88 19.58
CA ILE A 152 5.67 14.75 18.94
C ILE A 152 6.09 15.11 17.51
N GLY A 153 5.30 15.95 16.84
CA GLY A 153 5.63 16.46 15.52
C GLY A 153 5.50 15.43 14.38
N THR A 154 4.82 14.30 14.59
CA THR A 154 4.51 13.34 13.53
C THR A 154 3.68 14.01 12.44
N ARG A 155 4.10 13.91 11.19
CA ARG A 155 3.37 14.45 10.04
C ARG A 155 2.71 13.36 9.24
N PHE A 156 1.41 13.48 9.04
CA PHE A 156 0.61 12.55 8.24
C PHE A 156 0.20 13.20 6.92
N ALA A 157 0.43 12.50 5.83
CA ALA A 157 0.00 12.89 4.50
C ALA A 157 -0.70 11.75 3.77
N VAL A 158 -1.59 12.09 2.86
CA VAL A 158 -2.31 11.14 2.01
C VAL A 158 -2.00 11.46 0.55
N VAL A 159 -1.66 10.44 -0.22
CA VAL A 159 -1.44 10.53 -1.66
C VAL A 159 -2.57 9.77 -2.36
N ARG A 160 -3.34 10.47 -3.20
CA ARG A 160 -4.36 9.89 -4.08
C ARG A 160 -3.82 9.80 -5.49
N TYR A 161 -3.93 8.64 -6.11
CA TYR A 161 -3.60 8.45 -7.51
C TYR A 161 -4.62 7.55 -8.21
N GLY A 162 -4.65 7.62 -9.53
CA GLY A 162 -5.57 6.86 -10.36
C GLY A 162 -5.18 5.39 -10.53
N ASN A 163 -5.50 4.84 -11.68
CA ASN A 163 -5.22 3.45 -11.99
C ASN A 163 -3.73 3.28 -12.33
N VAL A 164 -3.05 2.41 -11.60
CA VAL A 164 -1.64 2.07 -11.88
C VAL A 164 -1.57 1.03 -12.98
N VAL A 165 -0.97 1.41 -14.11
CA VAL A 165 -0.80 0.54 -15.29
C VAL A 165 -0.05 -0.74 -14.91
N GLY A 166 -0.57 -1.89 -15.33
CA GLY A 166 0.08 -3.19 -15.10
C GLY A 166 0.08 -3.69 -13.65
N SER A 167 -0.61 -3.00 -12.72
CA SER A 167 -0.70 -3.48 -11.34
C SER A 167 -1.47 -4.80 -11.24
N ARG A 168 -1.12 -5.64 -10.25
CA ARG A 168 -1.82 -6.93 -10.01
C ARG A 168 -3.32 -6.73 -9.85
N GLY A 169 -4.10 -7.54 -10.59
CA GLY A 169 -5.56 -7.50 -10.58
C GLY A 169 -6.16 -6.30 -11.31
N SER A 170 -5.39 -5.58 -12.14
CA SER A 170 -5.89 -4.55 -13.02
C SER A 170 -6.32 -5.11 -14.40
N VAL A 171 -7.01 -4.28 -15.18
CA VAL A 171 -7.58 -4.67 -16.49
C VAL A 171 -6.51 -5.09 -17.51
N ALA A 172 -5.37 -4.42 -17.57
CA ALA A 172 -4.34 -4.71 -18.56
C ALA A 172 -3.77 -6.15 -18.45
N PRO A 173 -3.33 -6.65 -17.27
CA PRO A 173 -2.96 -8.05 -17.11
C PRO A 173 -4.11 -9.05 -17.38
N LEU A 174 -5.36 -8.65 -17.13
CA LEU A 174 -6.53 -9.49 -17.47
C LEU A 174 -6.65 -9.63 -18.99
N PHE A 175 -6.62 -8.54 -19.72
CA PHE A 175 -6.72 -8.54 -21.17
C PHE A 175 -5.58 -9.29 -21.84
N GLN A 176 -4.35 -9.10 -21.37
CA GLN A 176 -3.19 -9.85 -21.86
C GLN A 176 -3.37 -11.37 -21.69
N ARG A 177 -3.90 -11.82 -20.54
CA ARG A 177 -4.17 -13.25 -20.30
C ARG A 177 -5.31 -13.79 -21.19
N LEU A 178 -6.36 -13.01 -21.39
CA LEU A 178 -7.48 -13.40 -22.28
C LEU A 178 -7.00 -13.52 -23.73
N SER A 179 -6.28 -12.51 -24.21
CA SER A 179 -5.68 -12.52 -25.55
C SER A 179 -4.73 -13.70 -25.75
N ALA A 180 -3.84 -13.97 -24.79
CA ALA A 180 -2.91 -15.12 -24.84
C ALA A 180 -3.61 -16.49 -24.84
N ARG A 181 -4.86 -16.56 -24.35
CA ARG A 181 -5.72 -17.76 -24.38
C ARG A 181 -6.59 -17.85 -25.62
N GLY A 182 -6.42 -16.93 -26.59
CA GLY A 182 -7.18 -16.92 -27.84
C GLY A 182 -8.62 -16.41 -27.68
N ALA A 183 -8.93 -15.62 -26.67
CA ALA A 183 -10.26 -15.03 -26.54
C ALA A 183 -10.56 -14.13 -27.75
N ALA A 184 -11.70 -14.38 -28.40
CA ALA A 184 -12.14 -13.61 -29.56
C ALA A 184 -12.58 -12.19 -29.18
N GLU A 185 -13.00 -12.00 -27.93
CA GLU A 185 -13.53 -10.73 -27.41
C GLU A 185 -12.92 -10.39 -26.05
N LEU A 186 -12.77 -9.08 -25.78
CA LEU A 186 -12.37 -8.55 -24.48
C LEU A 186 -13.56 -7.88 -23.80
N PRO A 187 -13.84 -8.16 -22.51
CA PRO A 187 -14.96 -7.56 -21.80
C PRO A 187 -14.70 -6.08 -21.51
N ILE A 188 -15.45 -5.20 -22.17
CA ILE A 188 -15.46 -3.77 -21.91
C ILE A 188 -16.76 -3.43 -21.19
N THR A 189 -16.67 -2.86 -20.00
CA THR A 189 -17.84 -2.54 -19.17
C THR A 189 -18.68 -1.44 -19.80
N ASP A 190 -18.05 -0.36 -20.25
CA ASP A 190 -18.68 0.77 -20.92
C ASP A 190 -17.60 1.52 -21.71
N GLU A 191 -17.81 1.71 -23.02
CA GLU A 191 -16.86 2.37 -23.92
C GLU A 191 -16.64 3.86 -23.59
N ARG A 192 -17.60 4.49 -22.89
CA ARG A 192 -17.52 5.89 -22.48
C ARG A 192 -16.68 6.11 -21.23
N MET A 193 -16.25 5.05 -20.53
CA MET A 193 -15.49 5.16 -19.29
C MET A 193 -14.11 5.72 -19.52
N THR A 194 -13.78 6.76 -18.76
CA THR A 194 -12.43 7.35 -18.66
C THR A 194 -11.76 7.00 -17.35
N ARG A 195 -10.43 7.01 -17.30
CA ARG A 195 -9.64 6.76 -16.10
C ARG A 195 -8.41 7.65 -16.08
N PHE A 196 -8.04 8.11 -14.88
CA PHE A 196 -6.72 8.65 -14.65
C PHE A 196 -5.70 7.51 -14.58
N TRP A 197 -4.69 7.58 -15.42
CA TRP A 197 -3.63 6.58 -15.51
C TRP A 197 -2.32 7.12 -14.99
N ILE A 198 -1.60 6.28 -14.26
CA ILE A 198 -0.25 6.57 -13.76
C ILE A 198 0.59 5.32 -13.93
N THR A 199 1.88 5.47 -14.26
CA THR A 199 2.81 4.34 -14.23
C THR A 199 3.21 4.02 -12.79
N LEU A 200 3.68 2.80 -12.56
CA LEU A 200 4.16 2.39 -11.24
C LEU A 200 5.36 3.25 -10.78
N ASN A 201 6.24 3.59 -11.73
CA ASN A 201 7.39 4.46 -11.44
C ASN A 201 6.96 5.85 -11.01
N GLN A 202 6.08 6.50 -11.77
CA GLN A 202 5.52 7.80 -11.39
C GLN A 202 4.87 7.77 -10.00
N GLY A 203 4.12 6.70 -9.67
CA GLY A 203 3.49 6.56 -8.35
C GLY A 203 4.46 6.33 -7.20
N VAL A 204 5.67 5.85 -7.48
CA VAL A 204 6.74 5.67 -6.48
C VAL A 204 7.61 6.92 -6.36
N ASP A 205 7.86 7.60 -7.47
CA ASP A 205 8.72 8.80 -7.53
C ASP A 205 8.02 10.05 -6.97
N PHE A 206 6.67 10.04 -6.96
CA PHE A 206 5.85 11.11 -6.37
C PHE A 206 5.93 11.15 -4.86
#